data_55a1b9fe32fa02d06175533608f37f80
#
_entry.id   55a1b9fe32fa02d06175533608f37f80
#
_cell.length_a   1.000
_cell.length_b   1.000
_cell.length_c   1.000
_cell.angle_alpha   90.00
_cell.angle_beta   90.00
_cell.angle_gamma   90.00
#
_symmetry.space_group_name_H-M   'P 1'
#
loop_
_entity.id
_entity.type
_entity.pdbx_description
1 polymer ?
#
loop_
_entity_poly.entity_id
_entity_poly.type
_entity_poly.pdbx_seq_one_letter_code
_entity_poly.pdbx_strand_id
1 'polypeptide(L)'
;MCVLALRTASRALAPELNHHRDHGARCAANVRARGNGGGGGGVTEGAPSDEKMNDAVWDVNAARERARALTTDSESLSTRSFTVLLNTYERRDSLQRAVQHYSRCRSVSSIRVVWSERTDPPRRGEPGYYSKRRPGLVRYDAHVASTSIQNRFEPLSELRTRAVFNVDDDVRIPCRTLESGYRLWKRNPDALVGYYARNYAPITTPGDGCSWKYVANELSLWWSGRYSIVLTKAAFMDQKYLTLYKEHLPAGVREYVDEGKNGEDIAMQFLVSSITNEPPKYAPASLLYYTMAKLGGIGRSGISSSSNHHARRGDAITDFQRMFGFDRIPLVETTI
;
A
#
# COMPACT_ATOMS: atom_id res chain seq x y z
N MET A 1 10.35 -30.20 -23.13
CA MET A 1 9.47 -31.03 -22.29
C MET A 1 9.05 -30.40 -20.98
N CYS A 2 9.60 -29.26 -20.55
CA CYS A 2 9.20 -28.58 -19.30
C CYS A 2 7.94 -27.66 -19.38
N VAL A 3 7.48 -27.32 -20.59
CA VAL A 3 6.35 -26.38 -20.76
C VAL A 3 4.98 -27.06 -20.70
N LEU A 4 4.92 -28.37 -20.94
CA LEU A 4 3.65 -29.12 -20.90
C LEU A 4 3.21 -29.52 -19.48
N ALA A 5 4.14 -29.67 -18.55
CA ALA A 5 3.82 -30.00 -17.15
C ALA A 5 3.15 -28.84 -16.38
N LEU A 6 3.31 -27.61 -16.86
CA LEU A 6 2.76 -26.40 -16.21
C LEU A 6 1.27 -26.18 -16.52
N ARG A 7 0.73 -26.78 -17.60
CA ARG A 7 -0.68 -26.60 -17.98
C ARG A 7 -1.65 -27.57 -17.28
N THR A 8 -1.16 -28.68 -16.76
CA THR A 8 -1.98 -29.64 -16.01
C THR A 8 -2.22 -29.25 -14.54
N ALA A 9 -1.31 -28.49 -13.93
CA ALA A 9 -1.49 -27.97 -12.58
C ALA A 9 -2.57 -26.87 -12.47
N SER A 10 -2.86 -26.18 -13.57
CA SER A 10 -3.85 -25.09 -13.61
C SER A 10 -5.31 -25.56 -13.46
N ARG A 11 -5.60 -26.86 -13.72
CA ARG A 11 -6.95 -27.43 -13.60
C ARG A 11 -7.31 -27.90 -12.19
N ALA A 12 -6.32 -28.10 -11.32
CA ALA A 12 -6.55 -28.55 -9.93
C ALA A 12 -6.88 -27.40 -8.96
N LEU A 13 -6.75 -26.15 -9.38
CA LEU A 13 -6.93 -24.95 -8.52
C LEU A 13 -8.32 -24.29 -8.60
N ALA A 14 -9.22 -24.83 -9.44
CA ALA A 14 -10.59 -24.33 -9.55
C ALA A 14 -11.42 -24.44 -8.24
N PRO A 15 -11.19 -25.40 -7.34
CA PRO A 15 -11.93 -25.46 -6.06
C PRO A 15 -11.63 -24.32 -5.10
N GLU A 16 -10.41 -23.76 -5.09
CA GLU A 16 -10.03 -22.69 -4.14
C GLU A 16 -10.67 -21.34 -4.48
N LEU A 17 -10.92 -21.03 -5.75
CA LEU A 17 -11.62 -19.81 -6.17
C LEU A 17 -13.04 -19.75 -5.64
N ASN A 18 -13.74 -20.87 -5.66
CA ASN A 18 -15.08 -20.97 -5.08
C ASN A 18 -15.03 -20.84 -3.56
N HIS A 19 -13.99 -21.37 -2.92
CA HIS A 19 -13.82 -21.31 -1.47
C HIS A 19 -13.67 -19.86 -0.94
N HIS A 20 -12.94 -19.00 -1.64
CA HIS A 20 -12.82 -17.58 -1.29
C HIS A 20 -14.14 -16.82 -1.45
N ARG A 21 -14.88 -17.09 -2.53
CA ARG A 21 -16.19 -16.49 -2.78
C ARG A 21 -17.23 -16.96 -1.76
N ASP A 22 -17.23 -18.25 -1.45
CA ASP A 22 -18.16 -18.85 -0.48
C ASP A 22 -17.85 -18.46 0.95
N HIS A 23 -16.58 -18.26 1.30
CA HIS A 23 -16.17 -17.76 2.60
C HIS A 23 -16.59 -16.31 2.78
N GLY A 24 -16.35 -15.44 1.79
CA GLY A 24 -16.79 -14.06 1.79
C GLY A 24 -18.33 -13.91 1.92
N ALA A 25 -19.09 -14.77 1.23
CA ALA A 25 -20.56 -14.77 1.32
C ALA A 25 -21.06 -15.22 2.71
N ARG A 26 -20.42 -16.24 3.30
CA ARG A 26 -20.71 -16.69 4.69
C ARG A 26 -20.33 -15.62 5.70
N CYS A 27 -19.23 -14.90 5.47
CA CYS A 27 -18.81 -13.79 6.28
C CYS A 27 -19.84 -12.66 6.29
N ALA A 28 -20.36 -12.26 5.14
CA ALA A 28 -21.38 -11.24 5.03
C ALA A 28 -22.67 -11.64 5.80
N ALA A 29 -23.09 -12.91 5.70
CA ALA A 29 -24.26 -13.41 6.41
C ALA A 29 -24.09 -13.39 7.95
N ASN A 30 -22.91 -13.74 8.46
CA ASN A 30 -22.64 -13.74 9.91
C ASN A 30 -22.56 -12.33 10.50
N VAL A 31 -22.04 -11.35 9.75
CA VAL A 31 -22.01 -9.93 10.19
C VAL A 31 -23.43 -9.39 10.32
N ARG A 32 -24.33 -9.68 9.36
CA ARG A 32 -25.75 -9.28 9.42
C ARG A 32 -26.52 -9.95 10.56
N ALA A 33 -26.21 -11.22 10.86
CA ALA A 33 -26.87 -11.95 11.93
C ALA A 33 -26.46 -11.47 13.34
N ARG A 34 -25.23 -10.98 13.53
CA ARG A 34 -24.77 -10.43 14.82
C ARG A 34 -25.25 -9.01 15.09
N GLY A 35 -25.55 -8.21 14.04
CA GLY A 35 -26.15 -6.89 14.19
C GLY A 35 -27.59 -6.90 14.71
N ASN A 36 -28.27 -8.06 14.70
CA ASN A 36 -29.67 -8.21 15.16
C ASN A 36 -29.82 -9.00 16.47
N GLY A 37 -28.72 -9.47 17.08
CA GLY A 37 -28.80 -10.28 18.30
C GLY A 37 -27.82 -9.75 19.34
N GLY A 38 -28.28 -9.00 20.32
CA GLY A 38 -27.51 -8.65 21.49
C GLY A 38 -27.25 -9.89 22.37
N GLY A 39 -26.00 -10.17 22.73
CA GLY A 39 -25.69 -11.17 23.77
C GLY A 39 -24.29 -11.76 23.69
N GLY A 40 -23.41 -11.29 24.58
CA GLY A 40 -22.53 -12.10 25.40
C GLY A 40 -21.27 -12.70 24.82
N GLY A 41 -20.10 -12.22 25.29
CA GLY A 41 -18.98 -13.11 25.57
C GLY A 41 -17.66 -12.79 24.88
N GLY A 42 -16.69 -12.35 25.66
CA GLY A 42 -15.28 -12.48 25.39
C GLY A 42 -14.60 -11.25 24.82
N VAL A 43 -14.23 -10.31 25.67
CA VAL A 43 -13.40 -9.15 25.34
C VAL A 43 -11.97 -9.62 25.14
N THR A 44 -11.45 -9.56 23.92
CA THR A 44 -10.01 -9.56 23.66
C THR A 44 -9.54 -8.13 23.83
N GLU A 45 -8.64 -7.90 24.79
CA GLU A 45 -8.00 -6.60 25.03
C GLU A 45 -7.33 -6.12 23.74
N GLY A 46 -7.79 -4.97 23.22
CA GLY A 46 -7.21 -4.28 22.07
C GLY A 46 -8.13 -4.02 20.88
N ALA A 47 -9.40 -4.47 20.90
CA ALA A 47 -10.36 -4.06 19.87
C ALA A 47 -10.94 -2.67 20.21
N PRO A 48 -11.08 -1.76 19.22
CA PRO A 48 -11.76 -0.49 19.43
C PRO A 48 -13.20 -0.75 19.87
N SER A 49 -13.69 0.04 20.85
CA SER A 49 -15.05 -0.10 21.38
C SER A 49 -16.08 0.10 20.27
N ASP A 50 -17.16 -0.68 20.33
CA ASP A 50 -18.28 -0.64 19.36
C ASP A 50 -18.88 0.78 19.17
N GLU A 51 -18.68 1.66 20.14
CA GLU A 51 -19.13 3.05 20.11
C GLU A 51 -18.41 3.92 19.06
N LYS A 52 -17.13 3.62 18.75
CA LYS A 52 -16.34 4.30 17.70
C LYS A 52 -16.64 3.79 16.28
N MET A 53 -17.35 2.69 16.16
CA MET A 53 -17.63 2.03 14.87
C MET A 53 -18.87 2.60 14.15
N ASN A 54 -19.63 3.49 14.80
CA ASN A 54 -20.93 3.97 14.30
C ASN A 54 -20.85 5.29 13.51
N ASP A 55 -19.66 5.85 13.28
CA ASP A 55 -19.49 7.09 12.53
C ASP A 55 -19.37 6.80 11.02
N ALA A 56 -20.35 7.30 10.29
CA ALA A 56 -20.44 7.44 8.84
C ALA A 56 -20.00 6.21 8.02
N VAL A 57 -20.96 5.43 7.58
CA VAL A 57 -20.79 4.41 6.53
C VAL A 57 -19.93 4.99 5.40
N TRP A 58 -18.86 4.28 5.03
CA TRP A 58 -18.02 4.64 3.89
C TRP A 58 -18.85 4.89 2.63
N ASP A 59 -18.81 6.12 2.12
CA ASP A 59 -19.50 6.48 0.88
C ASP A 59 -18.56 6.31 -0.33
N VAL A 60 -18.60 5.13 -0.91
CA VAL A 60 -17.85 4.80 -2.12
C VAL A 60 -18.25 5.64 -3.32
N ASN A 61 -19.49 6.12 -3.39
CA ASN A 61 -19.96 6.92 -4.51
C ASN A 61 -19.42 8.34 -4.43
N ALA A 62 -19.43 8.95 -3.24
CA ALA A 62 -18.78 10.24 -3.00
C ALA A 62 -17.27 10.16 -3.29
N ALA A 63 -16.59 9.11 -2.86
CA ALA A 63 -15.18 8.90 -3.16
C ALA A 63 -14.91 8.72 -4.67
N ARG A 64 -15.78 8.02 -5.40
CA ARG A 64 -15.69 7.88 -6.87
C ARG A 64 -15.92 9.19 -7.60
N GLU A 65 -16.90 9.96 -7.18
CA GLU A 65 -17.17 11.28 -7.75
C GLU A 65 -15.98 12.22 -7.55
N ARG A 66 -15.45 12.26 -6.33
CA ARG A 66 -14.26 13.03 -6.00
C ARG A 66 -13.04 12.58 -6.81
N ALA A 67 -12.86 11.27 -7.00
CA ALA A 67 -11.79 10.71 -7.83
C ALA A 67 -11.88 11.15 -9.29
N ARG A 68 -13.09 11.26 -9.86
CA ARG A 68 -13.31 11.78 -11.22
C ARG A 68 -12.94 13.26 -11.31
N ALA A 69 -13.41 14.09 -10.38
CA ALA A 69 -13.07 15.50 -10.32
C ALA A 69 -11.54 15.72 -10.27
N LEU A 70 -10.86 15.03 -9.33
CA LEU A 70 -9.40 15.09 -9.20
C LEU A 70 -8.66 14.57 -10.44
N THR A 71 -9.24 13.63 -11.20
CA THR A 71 -8.65 13.16 -12.47
C THR A 71 -8.66 14.28 -13.51
N THR A 72 -9.77 15.00 -13.65
CA THR A 72 -9.87 16.16 -14.58
C THR A 72 -8.87 17.24 -14.19
N ASP A 73 -8.77 17.58 -12.91
CA ASP A 73 -7.79 18.56 -12.42
C ASP A 73 -6.34 18.15 -12.72
N SER A 74 -6.05 16.85 -12.73
CA SER A 74 -4.72 16.30 -12.96
C SER A 74 -4.34 16.13 -14.43
N GLU A 75 -5.25 16.36 -15.38
CA GLU A 75 -4.98 16.25 -16.84
C GLU A 75 -3.90 17.21 -17.32
N SER A 76 -3.77 18.37 -16.66
CA SER A 76 -2.73 19.37 -16.97
C SER A 76 -1.33 18.94 -16.48
N LEU A 77 -1.24 17.91 -15.66
CA LEU A 77 0.02 17.48 -15.06
C LEU A 77 0.84 16.61 -16.00
N SER A 78 2.16 16.69 -15.85
CA SER A 78 3.08 15.93 -16.69
C SER A 78 2.92 14.42 -16.49
N THR A 79 2.79 13.69 -17.60
CA THR A 79 2.88 12.22 -17.67
C THR A 79 4.18 11.76 -18.34
N ARG A 80 5.15 12.69 -18.57
CA ARG A 80 6.48 12.38 -19.15
C ARG A 80 7.48 11.96 -18.07
N SER A 81 7.22 12.31 -16.82
CA SER A 81 8.06 12.08 -15.66
C SER A 81 7.19 11.83 -14.42
N PHE A 82 7.81 11.46 -13.33
CA PHE A 82 7.13 11.23 -12.06
C PHE A 82 7.90 11.86 -10.89
N THR A 83 7.20 12.09 -9.80
CA THR A 83 7.77 12.53 -8.53
C THR A 83 8.02 11.31 -7.64
N VAL A 84 9.19 11.25 -7.01
CA VAL A 84 9.49 10.26 -5.96
C VAL A 84 9.04 10.84 -4.62
N LEU A 85 8.15 10.13 -3.90
CA LEU A 85 7.82 10.38 -2.50
C LEU A 85 8.69 9.47 -1.65
N LEU A 86 9.71 10.04 -1.04
CA LEU A 86 10.72 9.30 -0.29
C LEU A 86 10.44 9.38 1.21
N ASN A 87 9.98 8.28 1.78
CA ASN A 87 9.65 8.20 3.19
C ASN A 87 10.89 7.91 4.03
N THR A 88 11.07 8.66 5.11
CA THR A 88 12.20 8.49 6.03
C THR A 88 11.82 8.81 7.46
N TYR A 89 12.47 8.12 8.40
CA TYR A 89 12.39 8.39 9.83
C TYR A 89 13.72 8.02 10.49
N GLU A 90 14.48 9.01 10.96
CA GLU A 90 15.75 8.87 11.70
C GLU A 90 16.85 8.02 11.01
N ARG A 91 16.80 7.86 9.68
CA ARG A 91 17.74 7.03 8.90
C ARG A 91 18.52 7.84 7.86
N ARG A 92 19.34 8.78 8.31
CA ARG A 92 20.06 9.76 7.46
C ARG A 92 20.88 9.11 6.34
N ASP A 93 21.62 8.03 6.65
CA ASP A 93 22.46 7.33 5.66
C ASP A 93 21.63 6.63 4.59
N SER A 94 20.50 6.03 4.97
CA SER A 94 19.56 5.40 4.02
C SER A 94 18.93 6.43 3.12
N LEU A 95 18.45 7.54 3.69
CA LEU A 95 17.91 8.68 2.96
C LEU A 95 18.95 9.21 1.95
N GLN A 96 20.19 9.45 2.37
CA GLN A 96 21.24 9.93 1.48
C GLN A 96 21.47 9.01 0.30
N ARG A 97 21.59 7.70 0.56
CA ARG A 97 21.77 6.70 -0.50
C ARG A 97 20.58 6.63 -1.45
N ALA A 98 19.35 6.75 -0.93
CA ALA A 98 18.13 6.74 -1.74
C ALA A 98 18.05 7.98 -2.63
N VAL A 99 18.27 9.18 -2.08
CA VAL A 99 18.30 10.43 -2.84
C VAL A 99 19.38 10.38 -3.93
N GLN A 100 20.59 9.92 -3.61
CA GLN A 100 21.68 9.75 -4.60
C GLN A 100 21.29 8.76 -5.71
N HIS A 101 20.61 7.68 -5.37
CA HIS A 101 20.16 6.69 -6.32
C HIS A 101 19.10 7.25 -7.26
N TYR A 102 17.98 7.76 -6.72
CA TYR A 102 16.85 8.23 -7.53
C TYR A 102 17.15 9.49 -8.32
N SER A 103 18.07 10.36 -7.87
CA SER A 103 18.51 11.53 -8.64
C SER A 103 19.26 11.19 -9.93
N ARG A 104 19.68 9.95 -10.11
CA ARG A 104 20.32 9.45 -11.36
C ARG A 104 19.29 8.89 -12.36
N CYS A 105 18.08 8.60 -11.92
CA CYS A 105 17.06 8.01 -12.78
C CYS A 105 16.43 9.08 -13.67
N ARG A 106 16.32 8.77 -14.98
CA ARG A 106 16.02 9.77 -16.02
C ARG A 106 14.64 10.41 -15.88
N SER A 107 13.62 9.59 -15.62
CA SER A 107 12.22 10.07 -15.56
C SER A 107 11.83 10.62 -14.18
N VAL A 108 12.75 10.69 -13.22
CA VAL A 108 12.53 11.38 -11.95
C VAL A 108 12.66 12.87 -12.16
N SER A 109 11.55 13.61 -12.01
CA SER A 109 11.53 15.07 -12.13
C SER A 109 11.67 15.79 -10.80
N SER A 110 11.26 15.15 -9.71
CA SER A 110 11.34 15.69 -8.35
C SER A 110 11.45 14.55 -7.34
N ILE A 111 12.12 14.83 -6.23
CA ILE A 111 12.16 13.97 -5.03
C ILE A 111 11.58 14.79 -3.88
N ARG A 112 10.44 14.36 -3.35
CA ARG A 112 9.78 14.91 -2.18
C ARG A 112 10.11 14.00 -1.01
N VAL A 113 10.86 14.51 -0.05
CA VAL A 113 11.20 13.77 1.17
C VAL A 113 10.11 14.01 2.19
N VAL A 114 9.36 12.97 2.51
CA VAL A 114 8.35 12.99 3.58
C VAL A 114 9.11 12.90 4.90
N TRP A 115 9.22 14.05 5.57
CA TRP A 115 9.98 14.20 6.79
C TRP A 115 9.07 14.12 8.00
N SER A 116 9.00 12.95 8.62
CA SER A 116 8.10 12.65 9.74
C SER A 116 8.81 12.70 11.10
N GLU A 117 9.71 13.66 11.27
CA GLU A 117 10.50 13.81 12.48
C GLU A 117 10.13 15.11 13.21
N ARG A 118 10.31 15.12 14.52
CA ARG A 118 10.01 16.28 15.37
C ARG A 118 11.03 17.41 15.26
N THR A 119 12.09 17.21 14.49
CA THR A 119 13.11 18.21 14.18
C THR A 119 12.92 18.77 12.79
N ASP A 120 13.33 20.02 12.56
CA ASP A 120 13.31 20.59 11.22
C ASP A 120 14.20 19.80 10.24
N PRO A 121 13.77 19.66 8.99
CA PRO A 121 14.62 19.09 7.97
C PRO A 121 15.80 20.02 7.66
N PRO A 122 16.92 19.47 7.15
CA PRO A 122 18.05 20.30 6.77
C PRO A 122 17.64 21.31 5.68
N ARG A 123 18.13 22.53 5.75
CA ARG A 123 17.91 23.58 4.74
C ARG A 123 18.87 23.39 3.56
N ARG A 124 18.49 23.97 2.43
CA ARG A 124 19.33 23.92 1.24
C ARG A 124 20.71 24.55 1.53
N GLY A 125 21.77 23.79 1.28
CA GLY A 125 23.13 24.20 1.58
C GLY A 125 23.69 23.66 2.90
N GLU A 126 22.84 23.17 3.80
CA GLU A 126 23.26 22.56 5.05
C GLU A 126 23.73 21.10 4.87
N PRO A 127 24.57 20.58 5.78
CA PRO A 127 24.90 19.16 5.82
C PRO A 127 23.60 18.33 5.93
N GLY A 128 23.48 17.29 5.08
CA GLY A 128 22.26 16.48 5.02
C GLY A 128 21.26 16.90 3.94
N TYR A 129 21.35 18.09 3.34
CA TYR A 129 20.58 18.45 2.16
C TYR A 129 21.22 17.92 0.88
N TYR A 130 20.69 16.83 0.35
CA TYR A 130 21.38 16.00 -0.64
C TYR A 130 21.04 16.32 -2.09
N SER A 131 21.27 17.53 -2.56
CA SER A 131 21.04 17.88 -3.95
C SER A 131 22.28 18.41 -4.67
N LYS A 132 23.36 17.63 -4.72
CA LYS A 132 24.59 18.07 -5.41
C LYS A 132 24.49 18.08 -6.95
N ARG A 133 23.69 17.19 -7.56
CA ARG A 133 23.68 17.00 -9.03
C ARG A 133 22.62 17.81 -9.78
N ARG A 134 21.48 18.04 -9.18
CA ARG A 134 20.33 18.72 -9.80
C ARG A 134 19.72 19.68 -8.78
N PRO A 135 20.15 20.94 -8.77
CA PRO A 135 19.58 21.95 -7.87
C PRO A 135 18.06 22.01 -8.02
N GLY A 136 17.33 22.01 -6.91
CA GLY A 136 15.86 22.02 -6.92
C GLY A 136 15.18 20.67 -7.14
N LEU A 137 15.93 19.58 -7.36
CA LEU A 137 15.35 18.24 -7.50
C LEU A 137 14.72 17.75 -6.19
N VAL A 138 15.35 18.05 -5.04
CA VAL A 138 14.95 17.57 -3.72
C VAL A 138 14.24 18.67 -2.94
N ARG A 139 13.10 18.35 -2.36
CA ARG A 139 12.35 19.19 -1.42
C ARG A 139 11.93 18.33 -0.24
N TYR A 140 11.98 18.91 0.95
CA TYR A 140 11.50 18.31 2.17
C TYR A 140 10.08 18.80 2.47
N ASP A 141 9.18 17.86 2.75
CA ASP A 141 7.83 18.10 3.25
C ASP A 141 7.80 17.73 4.72
N ALA A 142 7.88 18.74 5.56
CA ALA A 142 8.06 18.57 7.00
C ALA A 142 6.72 18.35 7.72
N HIS A 143 6.66 17.27 8.48
CA HIS A 143 5.53 16.89 9.34
C HIS A 143 5.97 16.90 10.81
N VAL A 144 6.57 17.99 11.28
CA VAL A 144 7.18 18.11 12.63
C VAL A 144 6.19 17.91 13.77
N ALA A 145 4.90 18.09 13.53
CA ALA A 145 3.84 17.86 14.50
C ALA A 145 3.41 16.38 14.59
N SER A 146 3.81 15.54 13.62
CA SER A 146 3.33 14.16 13.51
C SER A 146 4.44 13.20 13.07
N THR A 147 4.57 12.09 13.79
CA THR A 147 5.43 10.96 13.40
C THR A 147 4.65 9.81 12.75
N SER A 148 3.43 10.09 12.27
CA SER A 148 2.57 9.09 11.63
C SER A 148 3.21 8.51 10.38
N ILE A 149 3.07 7.19 10.21
CA ILE A 149 3.46 6.53 8.96
C ILE A 149 2.55 6.92 7.79
N GLN A 150 1.37 7.50 8.06
CA GLN A 150 0.42 7.98 7.07
C GLN A 150 0.83 9.32 6.45
N ASN A 151 1.83 10.05 7.02
CA ASN A 151 2.36 11.27 6.42
C ASN A 151 2.81 11.07 4.97
N ARG A 152 3.17 9.82 4.60
CA ARG A 152 3.49 9.43 3.21
C ARG A 152 2.34 9.62 2.22
N PHE A 153 1.11 9.76 2.70
CA PHE A 153 -0.09 9.95 1.89
C PHE A 153 -0.72 11.33 2.08
N GLU A 154 -0.06 12.24 2.80
CA GLU A 154 -0.51 13.62 2.85
C GLU A 154 -0.44 14.27 1.47
N PRO A 155 -1.50 14.99 1.05
CA PRO A 155 -1.49 15.74 -0.20
C PRO A 155 -0.34 16.76 -0.23
N LEU A 156 0.40 16.76 -1.32
CA LEU A 156 1.55 17.64 -1.48
C LEU A 156 1.20 18.81 -2.40
N SER A 157 1.55 20.03 -1.97
CA SER A 157 1.43 21.21 -2.79
C SER A 157 2.44 21.19 -3.96
N GLU A 158 2.09 21.85 -5.07
CA GLU A 158 2.98 22.07 -6.21
C GLU A 158 3.52 20.79 -6.88
N LEU A 159 2.80 19.68 -6.81
CA LEU A 159 3.12 18.51 -7.62
C LEU A 159 2.88 18.86 -9.11
N ARG A 160 3.89 18.61 -9.94
CA ARG A 160 3.84 18.88 -11.39
C ARG A 160 3.69 17.61 -12.22
N THR A 161 3.62 16.45 -11.56
CA THR A 161 3.50 15.15 -12.21
C THR A 161 2.28 14.44 -11.71
N ARG A 162 1.56 13.79 -12.61
CA ARG A 162 0.40 12.98 -12.26
C ARG A 162 0.81 11.74 -11.47
N ALA A 163 1.91 11.09 -11.89
CA ALA A 163 2.44 9.92 -11.18
C ALA A 163 3.29 10.33 -9.98
N VAL A 164 3.06 9.67 -8.87
CA VAL A 164 3.97 9.64 -7.72
C VAL A 164 4.48 8.21 -7.50
N PHE A 165 5.76 8.09 -7.17
CA PHE A 165 6.39 6.85 -6.76
C PHE A 165 6.67 6.91 -5.27
N ASN A 166 5.81 6.28 -4.48
CA ASN A 166 5.99 6.18 -3.04
C ASN A 166 7.04 5.11 -2.73
N VAL A 167 8.05 5.44 -1.92
CA VAL A 167 9.15 4.53 -1.63
C VAL A 167 9.77 4.79 -0.27
N ASP A 168 10.19 3.72 0.41
CA ASP A 168 10.95 3.81 1.65
C ASP A 168 12.44 4.07 1.37
N ASP A 169 13.12 4.74 2.29
CA ASP A 169 14.52 5.16 2.16
C ASP A 169 15.54 3.99 2.10
N ASP A 170 15.12 2.79 2.52
CA ASP A 170 15.93 1.58 2.45
C ASP A 170 15.70 0.76 1.16
N VAL A 171 14.78 1.19 0.29
CA VAL A 171 14.48 0.53 -0.99
C VAL A 171 15.08 1.32 -2.15
N ARG A 172 15.81 0.66 -3.03
CA ARG A 172 16.45 1.25 -4.22
C ARG A 172 16.19 0.41 -5.45
N ILE A 173 15.05 0.67 -6.11
CA ILE A 173 14.68 0.00 -7.37
C ILE A 173 15.64 0.45 -8.48
N PRO A 174 16.33 -0.44 -9.21
CA PRO A 174 17.20 -0.06 -10.31
C PRO A 174 16.49 0.83 -11.33
N CYS A 175 17.14 1.88 -11.84
CA CYS A 175 16.48 2.86 -12.71
C CYS A 175 15.78 2.24 -13.93
N ARG A 176 16.36 1.21 -14.57
CA ARG A 176 15.71 0.51 -15.71
C ARG A 176 14.43 -0.20 -15.29
N THR A 177 14.45 -0.84 -14.11
CA THR A 177 13.26 -1.50 -13.52
C THR A 177 12.22 -0.47 -13.14
N LEU A 178 12.63 0.66 -12.55
CA LEU A 178 11.77 1.79 -12.21
C LEU A 178 11.07 2.36 -13.44
N GLU A 179 11.79 2.54 -14.55
CA GLU A 179 11.21 2.97 -15.83
C GLU A 179 10.19 1.96 -16.39
N SER A 180 10.43 0.66 -16.20
CA SER A 180 9.47 -0.37 -16.61
C SER A 180 8.18 -0.32 -15.82
N GLY A 181 8.27 -0.14 -14.49
CA GLY A 181 7.11 0.06 -13.61
C GLY A 181 6.35 1.34 -13.96
N TYR A 182 7.06 2.42 -14.25
CA TYR A 182 6.43 3.65 -14.69
C TYR A 182 5.67 3.50 -16.02
N ARG A 183 6.23 2.77 -17.00
CA ARG A 183 5.50 2.44 -18.24
C ARG A 183 4.28 1.58 -17.98
N LEU A 184 4.34 0.65 -17.03
CA LEU A 184 3.19 -0.16 -16.63
C LEU A 184 2.12 0.72 -15.99
N TRP A 185 2.49 1.65 -15.08
CA TRP A 185 1.57 2.59 -14.47
C TRP A 185 0.91 3.49 -15.53
N LYS A 186 1.62 4.01 -16.51
CA LYS A 186 1.04 4.82 -17.58
C LYS A 186 -0.07 4.11 -18.37
N ARG A 187 -0.03 2.79 -18.44
CA ARG A 187 -1.09 1.98 -19.07
C ARG A 187 -2.24 1.64 -18.10
N ASN A 188 -2.02 1.82 -16.81
CA ASN A 188 -2.97 1.51 -15.75
C ASN A 188 -2.97 2.63 -14.68
N PRO A 189 -3.31 3.88 -15.04
CA PRO A 189 -3.09 5.03 -14.16
C PRO A 189 -3.98 5.01 -12.91
N ASP A 190 -5.09 4.28 -12.95
CA ASP A 190 -6.02 4.15 -11.83
C ASP A 190 -5.65 3.01 -10.87
N ALA A 191 -4.68 2.16 -11.22
CA ALA A 191 -4.21 1.09 -10.36
C ALA A 191 -2.94 1.48 -9.57
N LEU A 192 -2.75 0.86 -8.40
CA LEU A 192 -1.44 0.83 -7.76
C LEU A 192 -0.52 -0.10 -8.54
N VAL A 193 0.69 0.35 -8.85
CA VAL A 193 1.71 -0.43 -9.57
C VAL A 193 2.94 -0.58 -8.71
N GLY A 194 3.16 -1.75 -8.12
CA GLY A 194 4.19 -1.96 -7.10
C GLY A 194 5.14 -3.12 -7.37
N TYR A 195 6.25 -3.13 -6.63
CA TYR A 195 7.34 -4.10 -6.76
C TYR A 195 7.28 -5.21 -5.71
N TYR A 196 6.39 -5.11 -4.74
CA TYR A 196 6.23 -6.09 -3.66
C TYR A 196 4.78 -6.52 -3.59
N ALA A 197 4.47 -7.63 -4.23
CA ALA A 197 3.13 -8.22 -4.21
C ALA A 197 2.86 -8.96 -2.92
N ARG A 198 1.61 -8.97 -2.49
CA ARG A 198 1.08 -9.67 -1.31
C ARG A 198 -0.32 -10.19 -1.60
N ASN A 199 -0.78 -11.11 -0.77
CA ASN A 199 -2.13 -11.63 -0.85
C ASN A 199 -2.74 -11.79 0.55
N TYR A 200 -3.99 -12.22 0.61
CA TYR A 200 -4.68 -12.61 1.82
C TYR A 200 -5.37 -13.96 1.62
N ALA A 201 -5.68 -14.63 2.71
CA ALA A 201 -6.39 -15.90 2.70
C ALA A 201 -7.37 -15.97 3.88
N PRO A 202 -8.48 -16.69 3.76
CA PRO A 202 -9.40 -16.87 4.87
C PRO A 202 -8.74 -17.71 5.98
N ILE A 203 -9.08 -17.42 7.24
CA ILE A 203 -8.81 -18.29 8.37
C ILE A 203 -10.00 -19.23 8.52
N THR A 204 -9.77 -20.53 8.41
CA THR A 204 -10.81 -21.57 8.39
C THR A 204 -10.94 -22.31 9.72
N THR A 205 -10.73 -21.64 10.85
CA THR A 205 -10.89 -22.26 12.15
C THR A 205 -12.39 -22.42 12.48
N PRO A 206 -12.87 -23.61 12.89
CA PRO A 206 -14.25 -23.78 13.31
C PRO A 206 -14.59 -22.88 14.48
N GLY A 207 -15.66 -22.09 14.36
CA GLY A 207 -16.12 -21.16 15.40
C GLY A 207 -15.54 -19.73 15.30
N ASP A 208 -14.46 -19.52 14.56
CA ASP A 208 -13.99 -18.20 14.25
C ASP A 208 -14.89 -17.56 13.18
N GLY A 209 -15.32 -16.36 13.49
CA GLY A 209 -15.97 -15.50 12.51
C GLY A 209 -15.05 -15.20 11.33
N CYS A 210 -15.46 -14.33 10.48
CA CYS A 210 -14.74 -13.93 9.27
C CYS A 210 -13.43 -13.23 9.60
N SER A 211 -12.34 -13.98 9.65
CA SER A 211 -10.98 -13.48 9.86
C SER A 211 -10.10 -13.79 8.67
N TRP A 212 -9.11 -12.93 8.44
CA TRP A 212 -8.22 -13.01 7.29
C TRP A 212 -6.77 -13.09 7.70
N LYS A 213 -6.02 -13.93 7.01
CA LYS A 213 -4.57 -14.05 7.17
C LYS A 213 -3.87 -13.26 6.05
N TYR A 214 -2.90 -12.44 6.43
CA TYR A 214 -2.01 -11.79 5.48
C TYR A 214 -0.97 -12.77 4.94
N VAL A 215 -0.85 -12.88 3.62
CA VAL A 215 0.10 -13.76 2.93
C VAL A 215 1.28 -12.94 2.42
N ALA A 216 2.40 -13.03 3.14
CA ALA A 216 3.62 -12.28 2.86
C ALA A 216 4.73 -13.10 2.16
N ASN A 217 4.59 -14.43 2.10
CA ASN A 217 5.63 -15.30 1.58
C ASN A 217 5.74 -15.15 0.06
N GLU A 218 6.84 -14.54 -0.41
CA GLU A 218 7.12 -14.34 -1.84
C GLU A 218 7.17 -15.66 -2.62
N LEU A 219 7.66 -16.74 -2.01
CA LEU A 219 7.69 -18.06 -2.65
C LEU A 219 6.29 -18.62 -2.87
N SER A 220 5.40 -18.46 -1.87
CA SER A 220 4.00 -18.85 -1.97
C SER A 220 3.27 -18.04 -3.06
N LEU A 221 3.52 -16.73 -3.15
CA LEU A 221 2.97 -15.88 -4.19
C LEU A 221 3.48 -16.26 -5.57
N TRP A 222 4.78 -16.53 -5.68
CA TRP A 222 5.39 -16.97 -6.95
C TRP A 222 4.84 -18.33 -7.39
N TRP A 223 4.62 -19.24 -6.43
CA TRP A 223 4.05 -20.58 -6.71
C TRP A 223 2.57 -20.51 -7.09
N SER A 224 1.76 -19.73 -6.39
CA SER A 224 0.34 -19.54 -6.69
C SER A 224 0.12 -18.63 -7.90
N GLY A 225 1.07 -17.75 -8.20
CA GLY A 225 0.94 -16.71 -9.22
C GLY A 225 -0.11 -15.65 -8.89
N ARG A 226 -0.67 -15.61 -7.65
CA ARG A 226 -1.86 -14.80 -7.30
C ARG A 226 -1.51 -13.75 -6.26
N TYR A 227 -2.05 -12.54 -6.43
CA TYR A 227 -1.88 -11.42 -5.51
C TYR A 227 -3.06 -10.45 -5.58
N SER A 228 -3.24 -9.66 -4.54
CA SER A 228 -4.33 -8.68 -4.43
C SER A 228 -3.86 -7.36 -3.80
N ILE A 229 -2.63 -7.30 -3.31
CA ILE A 229 -2.04 -6.15 -2.63
C ILE A 229 -0.66 -5.90 -3.22
N VAL A 230 -0.30 -4.63 -3.43
CA VAL A 230 1.07 -4.20 -3.63
C VAL A 230 1.47 -3.22 -2.53
N LEU A 231 2.67 -3.41 -1.98
CA LEU A 231 3.13 -2.58 -0.87
C LEU A 231 3.57 -1.20 -1.36
N THR A 232 3.07 -0.16 -0.71
CA THR A 232 3.41 1.23 -1.02
C THR A 232 4.85 1.61 -0.64
N LYS A 233 5.58 0.72 0.04
CA LYS A 233 7.03 0.90 0.24
C LYS A 233 7.84 0.95 -1.07
N ALA A 234 7.26 0.59 -2.21
CA ALA A 234 7.76 0.83 -3.56
C ALA A 234 6.62 0.66 -4.57
N ALA A 235 5.81 1.69 -4.76
CA ALA A 235 4.68 1.66 -5.68
C ALA A 235 4.43 3.00 -6.36
N PHE A 236 4.05 2.95 -7.64
CA PHE A 236 3.47 4.06 -8.37
C PHE A 236 1.98 4.15 -8.10
N MET A 237 1.49 5.38 -7.99
CA MET A 237 0.07 5.72 -7.90
C MET A 237 -0.20 7.07 -8.56
N ASP A 238 -1.46 7.34 -8.86
CA ASP A 238 -1.91 8.68 -9.22
C ASP A 238 -1.92 9.57 -7.96
N GLN A 239 -1.45 10.82 -8.07
CA GLN A 239 -1.43 11.74 -6.93
C GLN A 239 -2.82 11.99 -6.32
N LYS A 240 -3.90 11.80 -7.09
CA LYS A 240 -5.28 11.94 -6.58
C LYS A 240 -5.54 11.06 -5.36
N TYR A 241 -4.88 9.90 -5.27
CA TYR A 241 -5.05 8.99 -4.14
C TYR A 241 -4.47 9.52 -2.82
N LEU A 242 -3.55 10.47 -2.86
CA LEU A 242 -3.09 11.16 -1.65
C LEU A 242 -4.24 12.00 -1.07
N THR A 243 -4.94 12.76 -1.92
CA THR A 243 -6.10 13.55 -1.52
C THR A 243 -7.24 12.67 -1.05
N LEU A 244 -7.57 11.61 -1.80
CA LEU A 244 -8.64 10.68 -1.46
C LEU A 244 -8.37 9.94 -0.15
N TYR A 245 -7.13 9.57 0.15
CA TYR A 245 -6.74 8.94 1.40
C TYR A 245 -7.02 9.88 2.59
N LYS A 246 -6.70 11.15 2.45
CA LYS A 246 -6.96 12.15 3.49
C LYS A 246 -8.44 12.46 3.67
N GLU A 247 -9.18 12.66 2.58
CA GLU A 247 -10.55 13.14 2.59
C GLU A 247 -11.59 12.04 2.83
N HIS A 248 -11.35 10.83 2.32
CA HIS A 248 -12.36 9.77 2.26
C HIS A 248 -12.01 8.50 3.04
N LEU A 249 -10.80 8.35 3.56
CA LEU A 249 -10.52 7.17 4.39
C LEU A 249 -11.32 7.27 5.70
N PRO A 250 -12.04 6.22 6.14
CA PRO A 250 -12.76 6.24 7.41
C PRO A 250 -11.84 6.64 8.57
N ALA A 251 -12.32 7.49 9.48
CA ALA A 251 -11.52 8.00 10.60
C ALA A 251 -10.95 6.86 11.45
N GLY A 252 -11.75 5.86 11.76
CA GLY A 252 -11.32 4.68 12.53
C GLY A 252 -10.18 3.90 11.85
N VAL A 253 -10.11 3.86 10.51
CA VAL A 253 -9.00 3.24 9.78
C VAL A 253 -7.71 4.02 9.99
N ARG A 254 -7.77 5.36 9.95
CA ARG A 254 -6.59 6.21 10.21
C ARG A 254 -6.09 6.07 11.64
N GLU A 255 -7.01 6.08 12.61
CA GLU A 255 -6.69 5.87 14.03
C GLU A 255 -6.01 4.52 14.24
N TYR A 256 -6.60 3.44 13.67
CA TYR A 256 -6.03 2.09 13.73
C TYR A 256 -4.60 2.02 13.18
N VAL A 257 -4.35 2.66 12.03
CA VAL A 257 -3.03 2.69 11.41
C VAL A 257 -2.02 3.45 12.28
N ASP A 258 -2.41 4.57 12.90
CA ASP A 258 -1.53 5.37 13.73
C ASP A 258 -1.20 4.69 15.07
N GLU A 259 -2.17 4.06 15.70
CA GLU A 259 -1.99 3.28 16.93
C GLU A 259 -1.10 2.06 16.68
N GLY A 260 -1.39 1.30 15.62
CA GLY A 260 -0.66 0.09 15.24
C GLY A 260 0.69 0.35 14.57
N LYS A 261 0.91 1.55 14.04
CA LYS A 261 2.04 1.92 13.15
C LYS A 261 2.22 0.88 12.04
N ASN A 262 1.11 0.45 11.45
CA ASN A 262 1.06 -0.64 10.47
C ASN A 262 -0.26 -0.61 9.69
N GLY A 263 -0.26 -1.14 8.46
CA GLY A 263 -1.46 -1.34 7.66
C GLY A 263 -1.82 -0.18 6.72
N GLU A 264 -1.02 0.89 6.67
CA GLU A 264 -1.23 2.05 5.80
C GLU A 264 -1.31 1.68 4.32
N ASP A 265 -0.51 0.71 3.88
CA ASP A 265 -0.50 0.20 2.52
C ASP A 265 -1.74 -0.67 2.21
N ILE A 266 -2.23 -1.43 3.19
CA ILE A 266 -3.49 -2.17 3.08
C ILE A 266 -4.66 -1.18 2.98
N ALA A 267 -4.69 -0.15 3.83
CA ALA A 267 -5.71 0.89 3.79
C ALA A 267 -5.75 1.61 2.43
N MET A 268 -4.58 1.97 1.88
CA MET A 268 -4.48 2.55 0.53
C MET A 268 -5.00 1.58 -0.54
N GLN A 269 -4.69 0.28 -0.44
CA GLN A 269 -5.18 -0.70 -1.40
C GLN A 269 -6.71 -0.89 -1.28
N PHE A 270 -7.27 -0.88 -0.07
CA PHE A 270 -8.73 -0.90 0.15
C PHE A 270 -9.38 0.29 -0.52
N LEU A 271 -8.86 1.51 -0.28
CA LEU A 271 -9.35 2.73 -0.89
C LEU A 271 -9.36 2.64 -2.42
N VAL A 272 -8.22 2.32 -3.02
CA VAL A 272 -8.08 2.29 -4.48
C VAL A 272 -8.96 1.21 -5.10
N SER A 273 -8.94 0.00 -4.56
CA SER A 273 -9.74 -1.11 -5.09
C SER A 273 -11.25 -0.87 -4.96
N SER A 274 -11.71 -0.23 -3.88
CA SER A 274 -13.14 0.08 -3.70
C SER A 274 -13.63 1.14 -4.70
N ILE A 275 -12.78 2.11 -5.03
CA ILE A 275 -13.10 3.16 -6.01
C ILE A 275 -13.08 2.61 -7.43
N THR A 276 -12.04 1.85 -7.79
CA THR A 276 -11.76 1.47 -9.18
C THR A 276 -12.32 0.10 -9.55
N ASN A 277 -12.49 -0.79 -8.59
CA ASN A 277 -12.76 -2.22 -8.78
C ASN A 277 -11.66 -2.92 -9.63
N GLU A 278 -10.45 -2.36 -9.65
CA GLU A 278 -9.32 -2.87 -10.41
C GLU A 278 -8.28 -3.53 -9.48
N PRO A 279 -7.65 -4.62 -9.92
CA PRO A 279 -6.55 -5.21 -9.17
C PRO A 279 -5.29 -4.33 -9.26
N PRO A 280 -4.42 -4.37 -8.24
CA PRO A 280 -3.11 -3.78 -8.36
C PRO A 280 -2.32 -4.43 -9.50
N LYS A 281 -1.26 -3.79 -9.97
CA LYS A 281 -0.37 -4.33 -10.99
C LYS A 281 1.02 -4.58 -10.40
N TYR A 282 1.49 -5.78 -10.53
CA TYR A 282 2.84 -6.15 -10.11
C TYR A 282 3.85 -5.80 -11.21
N ALA A 283 4.85 -5.01 -10.85
CA ALA A 283 5.99 -4.69 -11.71
C ALA A 283 7.19 -5.55 -11.27
N PRO A 284 7.47 -6.67 -11.95
CA PRO A 284 8.52 -7.56 -11.49
C PRO A 284 9.90 -6.89 -11.58
N ALA A 285 10.66 -6.93 -10.50
CA ALA A 285 12.09 -6.70 -10.52
C ALA A 285 12.81 -8.02 -10.85
N SER A 286 14.06 -7.93 -11.33
CA SER A 286 14.82 -9.15 -11.61
C SER A 286 15.06 -9.97 -10.34
N LEU A 287 15.12 -11.29 -10.48
CA LEU A 287 15.47 -12.19 -9.36
C LEU A 287 16.80 -11.78 -8.71
N LEU A 288 17.76 -11.32 -9.53
CA LEU A 288 19.04 -10.80 -9.05
C LEU A 288 18.87 -9.60 -8.11
N TYR A 289 17.92 -8.70 -8.41
CA TYR A 289 17.61 -7.57 -7.51
C TYR A 289 17.12 -8.06 -6.14
N TYR A 290 16.19 -9.00 -6.10
CA TYR A 290 15.67 -9.51 -4.83
C TYR A 290 16.74 -10.28 -4.02
N THR A 291 17.59 -11.07 -4.69
CA THR A 291 18.68 -11.78 -4.02
C THR A 291 19.73 -10.81 -3.48
N MET A 292 20.13 -9.81 -4.25
CA MET A 292 21.09 -8.79 -3.81
C MET A 292 20.52 -7.92 -2.68
N ALA A 293 19.22 -7.57 -2.73
CA ALA A 293 18.55 -6.87 -1.65
C ALA A 293 18.56 -7.67 -0.34
N LYS A 294 18.32 -8.98 -0.42
CA LYS A 294 18.38 -9.89 0.75
C LYS A 294 19.80 -10.05 1.30
N LEU A 295 20.78 -10.22 0.44
CA LEU A 295 22.20 -10.38 0.84
C LEU A 295 22.82 -9.08 1.35
N GLY A 296 22.47 -7.95 0.75
CA GLY A 296 22.98 -6.63 1.12
C GLY A 296 22.35 -6.02 2.38
N GLY A 297 21.46 -6.75 3.08
CA GLY A 297 20.79 -6.26 4.29
C GLY A 297 19.81 -5.11 4.02
N ILE A 298 19.46 -4.87 2.77
CA ILE A 298 18.50 -3.85 2.37
C ILE A 298 17.11 -4.26 2.89
N GLY A 299 16.49 -3.46 3.74
CA GLY A 299 15.19 -3.75 4.34
C GLY A 299 15.22 -4.65 5.58
N ARG A 300 16.39 -4.92 6.18
CA ARG A 300 16.50 -5.75 7.40
C ARG A 300 16.34 -5.00 8.72
N SER A 301 16.42 -3.69 8.71
CA SER A 301 16.24 -2.83 9.89
C SER A 301 14.97 -2.01 9.75
N GLY A 302 13.87 -2.51 10.28
CA GLY A 302 12.59 -1.78 10.27
C GLY A 302 11.54 -2.46 11.14
N ILE A 303 10.42 -1.80 11.29
CA ILE A 303 9.23 -2.27 12.05
C ILE A 303 8.77 -3.67 11.57
N SER A 304 9.05 -4.03 10.31
CA SER A 304 8.68 -5.31 9.66
C SER A 304 9.39 -6.56 10.22
N SER A 305 10.33 -6.43 11.14
CA SER A 305 11.12 -7.56 11.66
C SER A 305 10.49 -8.24 12.89
N SER A 306 9.40 -7.72 13.46
CA SER A 306 8.73 -8.32 14.62
C SER A 306 7.89 -9.54 14.22
N SER A 307 7.89 -10.59 15.04
CA SER A 307 7.12 -11.82 14.80
C SER A 307 5.61 -11.58 14.67
N ASN A 308 5.09 -10.54 15.31
CA ASN A 308 3.66 -10.19 15.29
C ASN A 308 3.27 -9.28 14.12
N HIS A 309 4.22 -8.83 13.28
CA HIS A 309 3.94 -7.88 12.21
C HIS A 309 2.94 -8.45 11.17
N HIS A 310 3.09 -9.71 10.79
CA HIS A 310 2.20 -10.35 9.81
C HIS A 310 0.82 -10.67 10.38
N ALA A 311 0.74 -11.05 11.65
CA ALA A 311 -0.55 -11.27 12.32
C ALA A 311 -1.35 -9.96 12.35
N ARG A 312 -0.77 -8.86 12.81
CA ARG A 312 -1.41 -7.53 12.82
C ARG A 312 -1.90 -7.08 11.45
N ARG A 313 -1.23 -7.49 10.36
CA ARG A 313 -1.69 -7.17 9.00
C ARG A 313 -2.89 -8.02 8.58
N GLY A 314 -3.02 -9.22 9.08
CA GLY A 314 -4.23 -10.04 8.94
C GLY A 314 -5.40 -9.42 9.70
N ASP A 315 -5.16 -8.99 10.93
CA ASP A 315 -6.14 -8.28 11.76
C ASP A 315 -6.59 -7.00 11.07
N ALA A 316 -5.64 -6.20 10.53
CA ALA A 316 -5.96 -4.98 9.77
C ALA A 316 -6.88 -5.24 8.57
N ILE A 317 -6.68 -6.33 7.80
CA ILE A 317 -7.57 -6.68 6.69
C ILE A 317 -9.00 -6.96 7.21
N THR A 318 -9.10 -7.67 8.33
CA THR A 318 -10.38 -8.04 8.97
C THR A 318 -11.10 -6.79 9.49
N ASP A 319 -10.37 -5.92 10.19
CA ASP A 319 -10.94 -4.74 10.82
C ASP A 319 -11.28 -3.66 9.78
N PHE A 320 -10.46 -3.48 8.75
CA PHE A 320 -10.77 -2.54 7.67
C PHE A 320 -12.01 -2.96 6.89
N GLN A 321 -12.23 -4.27 6.66
CA GLN A 321 -13.47 -4.72 6.06
C GLN A 321 -14.68 -4.23 6.85
N ARG A 322 -14.63 -4.28 8.18
CA ARG A 322 -15.70 -3.81 9.07
C ARG A 322 -15.81 -2.29 9.06
N MET A 323 -14.68 -1.58 9.23
CA MET A 323 -14.64 -0.11 9.31
C MET A 323 -15.11 0.57 8.02
N PHE A 324 -14.83 -0.03 6.86
CA PHE A 324 -15.36 0.42 5.57
C PHE A 324 -16.82 -0.01 5.34
N GLY A 325 -17.39 -0.87 6.18
CA GLY A 325 -18.74 -1.38 6.02
C GLY A 325 -18.91 -2.32 4.83
N PHE A 326 -17.86 -3.03 4.42
CA PHE A 326 -17.92 -3.93 3.27
C PHE A 326 -18.42 -5.32 3.65
N ASP A 327 -19.48 -5.78 2.99
CA ASP A 327 -19.90 -7.18 3.05
C ASP A 327 -18.82 -8.13 2.53
N ARG A 328 -18.00 -7.69 1.56
CA ARG A 328 -16.89 -8.42 0.96
C ARG A 328 -15.66 -7.53 0.88
N ILE A 329 -14.49 -8.14 1.07
CA ILE A 329 -13.23 -7.42 0.90
C ILE A 329 -13.15 -6.84 -0.51
N PRO A 330 -12.84 -5.53 -0.67
CA PRO A 330 -12.76 -4.88 -1.97
C PRO A 330 -11.47 -5.21 -2.74
N LEU A 331 -10.55 -5.96 -2.11
CA LEU A 331 -9.28 -6.33 -2.72
C LEU A 331 -9.52 -7.29 -3.90
N VAL A 332 -9.19 -6.84 -5.09
CA VAL A 332 -9.34 -7.61 -6.33
C VAL A 332 -8.09 -8.45 -6.55
N GLU A 333 -8.26 -9.77 -6.58
CA GLU A 333 -7.16 -10.70 -6.85
C GLU A 333 -6.86 -10.79 -8.35
N THR A 334 -5.57 -10.89 -8.69
CA THR A 334 -5.08 -11.08 -10.06
C THR A 334 -3.88 -12.02 -10.08
N THR A 335 -3.37 -12.31 -11.26
CA THR A 335 -2.21 -13.19 -11.48
C THR A 335 -0.99 -12.41 -11.94
N ILE A 336 0.19 -12.93 -11.59
CA ILE A 336 1.51 -12.44 -12.04
C ILE A 336 1.71 -12.70 -13.53
#